data_f22ed803c6e7f37c180a3315b03ad2a3
#
_entry.id   f22ed803c6e7f37c180a3315b03ad2a3
#
_cell.length_a   1.000
_cell.length_b   1.000
_cell.length_c   1.000
_cell.angle_alpha   90.00
_cell.angle_beta   90.00
_cell.angle_gamma   90.00
#
_symmetry.space_group_name_H-M   'P 1'
#
loop_
_entity.id
_entity.type
_entity.pdbx_description
1 polymer ?
#
loop_
_entity_poly.entity_id
_entity_poly.type
_entity_poly.pdbx_seq_one_letter_code
_entity_poly.pdbx_strand_id
1 'polypeptide(L)'
;MKKTKNTDLDFLHVYLISDFHHHQDEPIAEHLEKALQGGVRAFQLREKDLSPKELLAVALELKPIIKKYDAKLFINDRADIAEIAGADGVQLTETSMPAGEVKDKFPNLIVGVS
;
A
#
# COMPACT_ATOMS: atom_id res chain seq x y z
N MET A 1 2.64 -17.09 16.48
CA MET A 1 1.36 -16.76 16.18
C MET A 1 0.74 -17.70 15.22
N LYS A 2 -0.52 -17.88 15.34
CA LYS A 2 -1.12 -18.70 14.49
C LYS A 2 -1.34 -18.13 13.18
N LYS A 3 -0.92 -18.80 12.21
CA LYS A 3 -1.11 -18.36 10.90
C LYS A 3 -2.54 -18.46 10.59
N THR A 4 -3.05 -17.48 9.93
CA THR A 4 -4.43 -17.53 9.55
C THR A 4 -4.64 -18.66 8.59
N LYS A 5 -5.82 -19.24 8.61
CA LYS A 5 -6.13 -20.25 7.70
C LYS A 5 -6.54 -19.70 6.40
N ASN A 6 -6.84 -18.45 6.33
CA ASN A 6 -7.28 -17.83 5.10
C ASN A 6 -6.07 -17.40 4.31
N THR A 7 -5.75 -18.10 3.27
CA THR A 7 -4.60 -17.78 2.47
C THR A 7 -4.70 -16.44 1.78
N ASP A 8 -5.89 -15.89 1.62
CA ASP A 8 -6.04 -14.58 1.00
C ASP A 8 -5.41 -13.49 1.84
N LEU A 9 -5.19 -13.73 3.11
CA LEU A 9 -4.60 -12.73 3.99
C LEU A 9 -3.16 -13.04 4.37
N ASP A 10 -2.58 -14.07 3.80
CA ASP A 10 -1.21 -14.43 4.15
C ASP A 10 -0.21 -13.33 3.84
N PHE A 11 -0.46 -12.52 2.82
CA PHE A 11 0.45 -11.43 2.45
C PHE A 11 0.59 -10.41 3.58
N LEU A 12 -0.34 -10.37 4.51
CA LEU A 12 -0.29 -9.41 5.60
C LEU A 12 0.71 -9.79 6.68
N HIS A 13 1.22 -11.00 6.65
CA HIS A 13 2.20 -11.41 7.63
C HIS A 13 3.52 -10.68 7.47
N VAL A 14 3.84 -10.22 6.28
CA VAL A 14 5.06 -9.49 6.03
C VAL A 14 4.68 -8.20 5.35
N TYR A 15 4.50 -7.16 6.13
CA TYR A 15 3.92 -5.90 5.69
C TYR A 15 4.88 -4.77 6.03
N LEU A 16 5.17 -3.94 5.07
CA LEU A 16 6.06 -2.81 5.27
C LEU A 16 5.31 -1.51 4.99
N ILE A 17 5.48 -0.54 5.88
CA ILE A 17 4.87 0.77 5.70
C ILE A 17 5.98 1.75 5.38
N SER A 18 5.82 2.53 4.33
CA SER A 18 6.80 3.54 3.99
C SER A 18 6.70 4.71 4.95
N ASP A 19 7.81 5.36 5.18
CA ASP A 19 7.86 6.57 5.98
C ASP A 19 9.05 7.32 5.41
N PHE A 20 8.85 7.82 4.20
CA PHE A 20 9.93 8.29 3.37
C PHE A 20 10.78 9.39 3.96
N HIS A 21 10.21 10.29 4.74
CA HIS A 21 11.06 11.33 5.28
C HIS A 21 12.03 10.85 6.34
N HIS A 22 11.92 9.59 6.76
CA HIS A 22 12.94 9.00 7.62
C HIS A 22 13.98 8.25 6.78
N HIS A 23 13.79 8.19 5.46
CA HIS A 23 14.68 7.46 4.57
C HIS A 23 15.04 8.30 3.37
N GLN A 24 15.39 9.56 3.61
CA GLN A 24 15.61 10.50 2.51
C GLN A 24 16.82 10.20 1.66
N ASP A 25 17.75 9.42 2.18
CA ASP A 25 18.96 9.09 1.45
C ASP A 25 18.76 7.96 0.46
N GLU A 26 17.60 7.33 0.48
CA GLU A 26 17.35 6.18 -0.36
C GLU A 26 16.04 6.37 -1.12
N PRO A 27 16.04 6.25 -2.45
CA PRO A 27 14.80 6.34 -3.21
C PRO A 27 13.80 5.29 -2.73
N ILE A 28 12.54 5.67 -2.69
CA ILE A 28 11.51 4.77 -2.17
C ILE A 28 11.41 3.49 -2.99
N ALA A 29 11.65 3.57 -4.30
CA ALA A 29 11.62 2.39 -5.15
C ALA A 29 12.71 1.40 -4.78
N GLU A 30 13.90 1.89 -4.47
CA GLU A 30 14.99 1.04 -4.02
C GLU A 30 14.69 0.40 -2.69
N HIS A 31 14.12 1.17 -1.79
CA HIS A 31 13.75 0.67 -0.48
C HIS A 31 12.72 -0.46 -0.62
N LEU A 32 11.73 -0.26 -1.47
CA LEU A 32 10.73 -1.28 -1.73
C LEU A 32 11.36 -2.53 -2.33
N GLU A 33 12.23 -2.37 -3.30
CA GLU A 33 12.83 -3.52 -3.96
C GLU A 33 13.62 -4.37 -2.97
N LYS A 34 14.38 -3.73 -2.09
CA LYS A 34 15.13 -4.45 -1.08
C LYS A 34 14.22 -5.23 -0.14
N ALA A 35 13.11 -4.60 0.26
CA ALA A 35 12.16 -5.25 1.14
C ALA A 35 11.53 -6.47 0.47
N LEU A 36 11.18 -6.34 -0.80
CA LEU A 36 10.58 -7.44 -1.53
C LEU A 36 11.57 -8.58 -1.73
N GLN A 37 12.83 -8.25 -1.96
CA GLN A 37 13.88 -9.27 -2.05
C GLN A 37 14.02 -10.03 -0.74
N GLY A 38 13.76 -9.35 0.37
CA GLY A 38 13.83 -9.96 1.69
C GLY A 38 12.59 -10.71 2.10
N GLY A 39 11.55 -10.74 1.28
CA GLY A 39 10.36 -11.53 1.58
C GLY A 39 9.10 -10.75 1.90
N VAL A 40 9.15 -9.42 1.93
CA VAL A 40 7.96 -8.59 2.15
C VAL A 40 7.02 -8.81 0.97
N ARG A 41 5.74 -8.93 1.24
CA ARG A 41 4.74 -9.15 0.18
C ARG A 41 3.57 -8.18 0.23
N ALA A 42 3.59 -7.23 1.17
CA ALA A 42 2.61 -6.16 1.20
C ALA A 42 3.33 -4.88 1.58
N PHE A 43 3.04 -3.81 0.86
CA PHE A 43 3.69 -2.54 1.09
C PHE A 43 2.64 -1.44 1.13
N GLN A 44 2.65 -0.63 2.18
CA GLN A 44 1.74 0.49 2.29
C GLN A 44 2.51 1.78 2.02
N LEU A 45 2.05 2.53 1.04
CA LEU A 45 2.62 3.83 0.74
C LEU A 45 1.95 4.87 1.65
N ARG A 46 2.71 5.37 2.60
CA ARG A 46 2.21 6.34 3.57
C ARG A 46 3.18 7.51 3.63
N GLU A 47 2.90 8.50 2.78
CA GLU A 47 3.77 9.66 2.64
C GLU A 47 2.96 10.93 2.82
N LYS A 48 2.89 11.41 4.04
CA LYS A 48 2.02 12.53 4.36
C LYS A 48 2.46 13.86 3.78
N ASP A 49 3.74 13.97 3.44
CA ASP A 49 4.28 15.21 2.90
C ASP A 49 4.13 15.35 1.40
N LEU A 50 3.69 14.31 0.72
CA LEU A 50 3.52 14.37 -0.73
C LEU A 50 2.15 14.92 -1.09
N SER A 51 2.12 15.73 -2.14
CA SER A 51 0.84 16.19 -2.67
C SER A 51 0.13 15.01 -3.33
N PRO A 52 -1.18 15.13 -3.59
CA PRO A 52 -1.88 14.07 -4.30
C PRO A 52 -1.24 13.71 -5.63
N LYS A 53 -0.77 14.71 -6.35
CA LYS A 53 -0.12 14.48 -7.64
C LYS A 53 1.17 13.70 -7.48
N GLU A 54 1.96 14.07 -6.48
CA GLU A 54 3.21 13.38 -6.19
C GLU A 54 2.96 11.96 -5.70
N LEU A 55 1.95 11.79 -4.86
CA LEU A 55 1.62 10.48 -4.34
C LEU A 55 1.20 9.53 -5.46
N LEU A 56 0.39 10.03 -6.39
CA LEU A 56 -0.02 9.24 -7.54
C LEU A 56 1.19 8.84 -8.38
N ALA A 57 2.11 9.78 -8.62
CA ALA A 57 3.30 9.50 -9.41
C ALA A 57 4.15 8.40 -8.76
N VAL A 58 4.34 8.47 -7.45
CA VAL A 58 5.10 7.46 -6.74
C VAL A 58 4.40 6.11 -6.81
N ALA A 59 3.09 6.09 -6.61
CA ALA A 59 2.35 4.83 -6.68
C ALA A 59 2.50 4.16 -8.04
N LEU A 60 2.44 4.96 -9.10
CA LEU A 60 2.60 4.42 -10.45
C LEU A 60 4.02 3.90 -10.69
N GLU A 61 4.99 4.54 -10.08
CA GLU A 61 6.37 4.08 -10.17
C GLU A 61 6.57 2.75 -9.46
N LEU A 62 5.90 2.55 -8.34
CA LEU A 62 6.07 1.35 -7.53
C LEU A 62 5.31 0.14 -8.07
N LYS A 63 4.25 0.37 -8.82
CA LYS A 63 3.42 -0.72 -9.30
C LYS A 63 4.16 -1.84 -10.03
N PRO A 64 5.01 -1.54 -11.02
CA PRO A 64 5.70 -2.64 -11.71
C PRO A 64 6.62 -3.43 -10.80
N ILE A 65 7.18 -2.77 -9.79
CA ILE A 65 8.05 -3.47 -8.84
C ILE A 65 7.21 -4.42 -7.98
N ILE A 66 6.06 -3.94 -7.53
CA ILE A 66 5.13 -4.74 -6.76
C ILE A 66 4.71 -5.97 -7.55
N LYS A 67 4.37 -5.78 -8.83
CA LYS A 67 3.94 -6.88 -9.68
C LYS A 67 5.03 -7.90 -9.91
N LYS A 68 6.25 -7.43 -10.07
CA LYS A 68 7.38 -8.29 -10.32
C LYS A 68 7.57 -9.32 -9.22
N TYR A 69 7.24 -8.96 -7.99
CA TYR A 69 7.40 -9.85 -6.84
C TYR A 69 6.09 -10.47 -6.38
N ASP A 70 5.01 -10.27 -7.14
CA ASP A 70 3.69 -10.79 -6.80
C ASP A 70 3.27 -10.32 -5.40
N ALA A 71 3.53 -9.06 -5.13
CA ALA A 71 3.18 -8.45 -3.85
C ALA A 71 1.95 -7.58 -3.99
N LYS A 72 1.54 -6.94 -2.91
CA LYS A 72 0.36 -6.07 -2.91
C LYS A 72 0.75 -4.65 -2.51
N LEU A 73 0.15 -3.68 -3.17
CA LEU A 73 0.38 -2.27 -2.88
C LEU A 73 -0.87 -1.66 -2.27
N PHE A 74 -0.72 -1.05 -1.11
CA PHE A 74 -1.80 -0.34 -0.43
C PHE A 74 -1.45 1.13 -0.35
N ILE A 75 -2.45 1.99 -0.49
CA ILE A 75 -2.26 3.43 -0.31
C ILE A 75 -2.90 3.80 1.02
N ASN A 76 -2.21 4.60 1.81
CA ASN A 76 -2.75 5.04 3.09
C ASN A 76 -3.83 6.09 2.87
N ASP A 77 -5.01 5.87 3.47
CA ASP A 77 -6.08 6.88 3.52
C ASP A 77 -6.76 7.26 2.20
N ARG A 78 -6.03 7.39 1.10
CA ARG A 78 -6.55 7.95 -0.13
C ARG A 78 -7.04 6.89 -1.10
N ALA A 79 -8.33 6.52 -0.94
CA ALA A 79 -8.94 5.51 -1.79
C ALA A 79 -9.01 5.97 -3.26
N ASP A 80 -9.20 7.26 -3.48
CA ASP A 80 -9.23 7.81 -4.83
C ASP A 80 -7.89 7.60 -5.55
N ILE A 81 -6.80 7.84 -4.85
CA ILE A 81 -5.48 7.64 -5.45
C ILE A 81 -5.21 6.16 -5.66
N ALA A 82 -5.62 5.32 -4.70
CA ALA A 82 -5.46 3.88 -4.85
C ALA A 82 -6.18 3.38 -6.11
N GLU A 83 -7.38 3.85 -6.32
CA GLU A 83 -8.16 3.46 -7.47
C GLU A 83 -7.53 3.95 -8.78
N ILE A 84 -7.15 5.21 -8.83
CA ILE A 84 -6.56 5.80 -10.04
C ILE A 84 -5.24 5.13 -10.38
N ALA A 85 -4.43 4.86 -9.37
CA ALA A 85 -3.13 4.22 -9.58
C ALA A 85 -3.26 2.73 -9.90
N GLY A 86 -4.39 2.15 -9.63
CA GLY A 86 -4.55 0.70 -9.79
C GLY A 86 -3.84 -0.08 -8.70
N ALA A 87 -3.76 0.48 -7.49
CA ALA A 87 -3.20 -0.23 -6.36
C ALA A 87 -4.14 -1.34 -5.94
N ASP A 88 -3.65 -2.24 -5.12
CA ASP A 88 -4.45 -3.39 -4.68
C ASP A 88 -5.44 -2.99 -3.60
N GLY A 89 -5.09 -2.04 -2.78
CA GLY A 89 -5.97 -1.67 -1.70
C GLY A 89 -5.67 -0.33 -1.06
N VAL A 90 -6.44 -0.01 -0.04
CA VAL A 90 -6.30 1.22 0.72
C VAL A 90 -6.34 0.87 2.20
N GLN A 91 -5.51 1.52 2.99
CA GLN A 91 -5.48 1.34 4.43
C GLN A 91 -6.13 2.56 5.06
N LEU A 92 -7.26 2.36 5.72
CA LEU A 92 -8.01 3.44 6.35
C LEU A 92 -7.65 3.55 7.82
N THR A 93 -7.78 4.76 8.36
CA THR A 93 -7.54 5.04 9.77
C THR A 93 -8.83 5.59 10.35
N GLU A 94 -8.84 5.90 11.62
CA GLU A 94 -10.07 6.40 12.23
C GLU A 94 -10.48 7.78 11.72
N THR A 95 -9.56 8.51 11.09
CA THR A 95 -9.93 9.80 10.51
C THR A 95 -10.19 9.73 9.01
N SER A 96 -10.08 8.54 8.43
CA SER A 96 -10.36 8.35 7.01
C SER A 96 -11.86 8.29 6.77
N MET A 97 -12.26 8.19 5.50
CA MET A 97 -13.66 7.98 5.17
C MET A 97 -14.09 6.61 5.69
N PRO A 98 -15.35 6.46 6.07
CA PRO A 98 -15.82 5.18 6.62
C PRO A 98 -15.60 4.02 5.64
N ALA A 99 -15.18 2.89 6.18
CA ALA A 99 -14.86 1.72 5.37
C ALA A 99 -16.04 1.26 4.50
N GLY A 100 -17.25 1.34 5.02
CA GLY A 100 -18.43 0.94 4.26
C GLY A 100 -18.62 1.78 3.02
N GLU A 101 -18.40 3.10 3.14
CA GLU A 101 -18.52 3.99 2.00
C GLU A 101 -17.43 3.71 0.97
N VAL A 102 -16.22 3.45 1.44
CA VAL A 102 -15.10 3.18 0.54
C VAL A 102 -15.35 1.88 -0.21
N LYS A 103 -15.80 0.85 0.47
CA LYS A 103 -16.09 -0.42 -0.18
C LYS A 103 -17.18 -0.28 -1.22
N ASP A 104 -18.16 0.54 -0.92
CA ASP A 104 -19.29 0.74 -1.83
C ASP A 104 -18.85 1.46 -3.11
N LYS A 105 -18.03 2.50 -2.97
CA LYS A 105 -17.60 3.30 -4.10
C LYS A 105 -16.41 2.73 -4.85
N PHE A 106 -15.60 1.94 -4.19
CA PHE A 106 -14.40 1.36 -4.80
C PHE A 106 -14.39 -0.15 -4.57
N PRO A 107 -15.32 -0.87 -5.19
CA PRO A 107 -15.48 -2.30 -4.89
C PRO A 107 -14.29 -3.17 -5.26
N ASN A 108 -13.39 -2.67 -6.10
CA ASN A 108 -12.22 -3.46 -6.49
C ASN A 108 -11.05 -3.34 -5.52
N LEU A 109 -11.14 -2.44 -4.56
CA LEU A 109 -10.04 -2.25 -3.62
C LEU A 109 -10.18 -3.17 -2.42
N ILE A 110 -9.06 -3.67 -1.95
CA ILE A 110 -9.00 -4.34 -0.66
C ILE A 110 -9.01 -3.22 0.38
N VAL A 111 -9.87 -3.30 1.36
CA VAL A 111 -9.96 -2.24 2.36
C VAL A 111 -9.47 -2.74 3.70
N GLY A 112 -8.38 -2.16 4.17
CA GLY A 112 -7.86 -2.44 5.50
C GLY A 112 -8.22 -1.30 6.43
N VAL A 113 -8.37 -1.60 7.71
CA VAL A 113 -8.71 -0.60 8.71
C VAL A 113 -7.80 -0.76 9.91
N SER A 114 -7.22 0.33 10.36
CA SER A 114 -6.40 0.27 11.58
C SER A 114 -7.03 0.96 12.75
#